data_7938d1e063cb98b0b5213b0b29292f41
#
_entry.id   7938d1e063cb98b0b5213b0b29292f41
#
_cell.length_a   1.000
_cell.length_b   1.000
_cell.length_c   1.000
_cell.angle_alpha   90.00
_cell.angle_beta   90.00
_cell.angle_gamma   90.00
#
_symmetry.space_group_name_H-M   'P 1'
#
loop_
_entity.id
_entity.type
_entity.pdbx_description
1 polymer ?
#
loop_
_entity_poly.entity_id
_entity_poly.type
_entity_poly.pdbx_seq_one_letter_code
_entity_poly.pdbx_strand_id
1 'polypeptide(L)'
;SFSESSRVANAYRGELLGLMAIHLILLSVDRVHGGITGSVEVVSDCLGALRRVTDLPPYRIPSRCKHSDILKNILVHCRALSFTLHYLHVRAHQDNATPFKKLSRKVQLNCICIHTAKQRIAIDGTKGSTARRMFPLEPIGMFVQGGKLTSDTGNTLRFWTYRQLARAYYHSKGIISHEQFDETDWWPLQRTLTSLPRLFQLWAAKHVNRIAGTMSFLSHQDG
;
A
#
# COMPACT_ATOMS: atom_id res chain seq x y z
N SER A 1 -18.95 -0.98 2.34
CA SER A 1 -17.74 -1.06 3.19
C SER A 1 -16.56 -1.55 2.36
N PHE A 2 -15.38 -1.01 2.62
CA PHE A 2 -14.13 -1.50 2.04
C PHE A 2 -13.44 -2.38 3.08
N SER A 3 -13.09 -3.58 2.69
CA SER A 3 -12.29 -4.48 3.50
C SER A 3 -11.04 -4.88 2.74
N GLU A 4 -9.91 -4.98 3.44
CA GLU A 4 -8.63 -5.37 2.88
C GLU A 4 -8.01 -6.54 3.62
N SER A 5 -7.10 -7.25 2.95
CA SER A 5 -6.36 -8.32 3.60
C SER A 5 -5.43 -7.78 4.69
N SER A 6 -5.23 -8.55 5.75
CA SER A 6 -4.39 -8.18 6.91
C SER A 6 -2.94 -7.81 6.55
N ARG A 7 -2.42 -8.26 5.40
CA ARG A 7 -1.03 -7.99 4.97
C ARG A 7 -0.75 -6.54 4.58
N VAL A 8 -1.76 -5.80 4.11
CA VAL A 8 -1.62 -4.39 3.70
C VAL A 8 -2.42 -3.43 4.56
N ALA A 9 -3.34 -3.96 5.38
CA ALA A 9 -4.19 -3.17 6.26
C ALA A 9 -3.36 -2.55 7.40
N ASN A 10 -3.47 -1.24 7.56
CA ASN A 10 -2.99 -0.50 8.72
C ASN A 10 -3.91 0.70 8.96
N ALA A 11 -3.84 1.30 10.16
CA ALA A 11 -4.71 2.41 10.53
C ALA A 11 -4.67 3.56 9.52
N TYR A 12 -3.47 3.97 9.11
CA TYR A 12 -3.29 5.07 8.15
C TYR A 12 -3.92 4.76 6.78
N ARG A 13 -3.81 3.51 6.31
CA ARG A 13 -4.47 3.09 5.08
C ARG A 13 -5.99 3.09 5.23
N GLY A 14 -6.50 2.74 6.41
CA GLY A 14 -7.93 2.86 6.75
C GLY A 14 -8.43 4.29 6.62
N GLU A 15 -7.69 5.27 7.11
CA GLU A 15 -8.02 6.70 6.98
C GLU A 15 -8.07 7.15 5.50
N LEU A 16 -7.09 6.75 4.70
CA LEU A 16 -7.10 7.05 3.26
C LEU A 16 -8.27 6.38 2.54
N LEU A 17 -8.66 5.16 2.93
CA LEU A 17 -9.84 4.48 2.39
C LEU A 17 -11.12 5.21 2.78
N GLY A 18 -11.22 5.72 4.01
CA GLY A 18 -12.31 6.57 4.45
C GLY A 18 -12.45 7.83 3.59
N LEU A 19 -11.34 8.54 3.35
CA LEU A 19 -11.32 9.68 2.46
C LEU A 19 -11.74 9.31 1.03
N MET A 20 -11.22 8.23 0.47
CA MET A 20 -11.61 7.75 -0.85
C MET A 20 -13.12 7.45 -0.93
N ALA A 21 -13.69 6.84 0.11
CA ALA A 21 -15.12 6.56 0.17
C ALA A 21 -15.96 7.84 0.17
N ILE A 22 -15.54 8.88 0.91
CA ILE A 22 -16.17 10.19 0.89
C ILE A 22 -16.15 10.77 -0.53
N HIS A 23 -15.02 10.75 -1.22
CA HIS A 23 -14.92 11.26 -2.59
C HIS A 23 -15.84 10.49 -3.56
N LEU A 24 -15.94 9.17 -3.41
CA LEU A 24 -16.87 8.36 -4.21
C LEU A 24 -18.33 8.73 -3.98
N ILE A 25 -18.72 8.94 -2.71
CA ILE A 25 -20.08 9.37 -2.35
C ILE A 25 -20.37 10.74 -2.97
N LEU A 26 -19.46 11.69 -2.78
CA LEU A 26 -19.59 13.05 -3.33
C LEU A 26 -19.68 13.04 -4.86
N LEU A 27 -18.85 12.23 -5.54
CA LEU A 27 -18.92 12.06 -6.98
C LEU A 27 -20.26 11.45 -7.44
N SER A 28 -20.80 10.51 -6.67
CA SER A 28 -22.10 9.93 -6.96
C SER A 28 -23.23 10.95 -6.81
N VAL A 29 -23.18 11.76 -5.75
CA VAL A 29 -24.13 12.85 -5.52
C VAL A 29 -24.04 13.89 -6.64
N ASP A 30 -22.84 14.33 -7.01
CA ASP A 30 -22.61 15.28 -8.09
C ASP A 30 -23.19 14.81 -9.43
N ARG A 31 -22.99 13.54 -9.77
CA ARG A 31 -23.54 12.93 -10.99
C ARG A 31 -25.06 12.84 -10.99
N VAL A 32 -25.66 12.48 -9.86
CA VAL A 32 -27.13 12.37 -9.74
C VAL A 32 -27.80 13.73 -9.87
N HIS A 33 -27.17 14.79 -9.35
CA HIS A 33 -27.74 16.13 -9.35
C HIS A 33 -27.31 17.00 -10.55
N GLY A 34 -26.53 16.45 -11.48
CA GLY A 34 -26.20 17.13 -12.73
C GLY A 34 -25.22 18.30 -12.61
N GLY A 35 -24.27 18.20 -11.69
CA GLY A 35 -23.26 19.24 -11.43
C GLY A 35 -23.69 20.17 -10.29
N ILE A 36 -23.14 19.95 -9.10
CA ILE A 36 -23.36 20.78 -7.92
C ILE A 36 -22.36 21.94 -7.96
N THR A 37 -22.82 23.17 -7.67
CA THR A 37 -21.92 24.33 -7.51
C THR A 37 -21.66 24.60 -6.03
N GLY A 38 -20.49 25.15 -5.70
CA GLY A 38 -20.14 25.55 -4.34
C GLY A 38 -18.94 24.79 -3.76
N SER A 39 -18.95 24.58 -2.45
CA SER A 39 -17.87 23.91 -1.75
C SER A 39 -18.36 22.94 -0.68
N VAL A 40 -17.59 21.88 -0.44
CA VAL A 40 -17.87 20.87 0.61
C VAL A 40 -16.66 20.77 1.54
N GLU A 41 -16.92 20.80 2.85
CA GLU A 41 -15.89 20.56 3.85
C GLU A 41 -15.78 19.04 4.16
N VAL A 42 -14.59 18.51 4.01
CA VAL A 42 -14.23 17.14 4.39
C VAL A 42 -13.44 17.18 5.68
N VAL A 43 -13.98 16.57 6.73
CA VAL A 43 -13.40 16.59 8.08
C VAL A 43 -12.76 15.24 8.39
N SER A 44 -11.53 15.25 8.93
CA SER A 44 -10.86 14.04 9.43
C SER A 44 -9.94 14.41 10.60
N ASP A 45 -9.69 13.45 11.48
CA ASP A 45 -8.71 13.56 12.57
C ASP A 45 -7.31 13.05 12.18
N CYS A 46 -7.16 12.49 11.00
CA CYS A 46 -5.87 12.08 10.47
C CYS A 46 -5.21 13.18 9.65
N LEU A 47 -4.50 14.11 10.31
CA LEU A 47 -3.80 15.21 9.65
C LEU A 47 -2.84 14.73 8.54
N GLY A 48 -2.16 13.57 8.77
CA GLY A 48 -1.26 12.98 7.78
C GLY A 48 -1.97 12.56 6.50
N ALA A 49 -3.19 12.00 6.62
CA ALA A 49 -4.00 11.62 5.45
C ALA A 49 -4.51 12.86 4.71
N LEU A 50 -5.00 13.87 5.42
CA LEU A 50 -5.44 15.13 4.82
C LEU A 50 -4.31 15.81 4.06
N ARG A 51 -3.14 16.03 4.69
CA ARG A 51 -1.96 16.61 4.04
C ARG A 51 -1.58 15.82 2.80
N ARG A 52 -1.61 14.49 2.89
CA ARG A 52 -1.26 13.65 1.75
C ARG A 52 -2.20 13.82 0.57
N VAL A 53 -3.48 14.06 0.81
CA VAL A 53 -4.48 14.30 -0.24
C VAL A 53 -4.38 15.73 -0.78
N THR A 54 -4.17 16.73 0.08
CA THR A 54 -4.02 18.14 -0.35
C THR A 54 -2.73 18.37 -1.14
N ASP A 55 -1.65 17.68 -0.76
CA ASP A 55 -0.34 17.83 -1.40
C ASP A 55 -0.16 16.90 -2.62
N LEU A 56 -1.24 16.26 -3.11
CA LEU A 56 -1.18 15.42 -4.29
C LEU A 56 -0.75 16.23 -5.52
N PRO A 57 0.30 15.78 -6.23
CA PRO A 57 0.66 16.41 -7.48
C PRO A 57 -0.50 16.29 -8.47
N PRO A 58 -0.86 17.37 -9.20
CA PRO A 58 -2.07 17.42 -10.01
C PRO A 58 -2.11 16.40 -11.15
N TYR A 59 -0.96 15.84 -11.55
CA TYR A 59 -0.89 15.01 -12.75
C TYR A 59 -0.33 13.59 -12.54
N ARG A 60 0.48 13.35 -11.50
CA ARG A 60 1.16 12.07 -11.36
C ARG A 60 1.50 11.72 -9.91
N ILE A 61 1.11 10.52 -9.49
CA ILE A 61 1.56 9.93 -8.23
C ILE A 61 2.67 8.93 -8.54
N PRO A 62 3.88 9.09 -7.96
CA PRO A 62 4.97 8.16 -8.17
C PRO A 62 4.59 6.74 -7.74
N SER A 63 5.01 5.73 -8.50
CA SER A 63 4.73 4.32 -8.20
C SER A 63 5.36 3.83 -6.89
N ARG A 64 6.44 4.48 -6.44
CA ARG A 64 7.09 4.23 -5.14
C ARG A 64 6.36 4.81 -3.94
N CYS A 65 5.36 5.66 -4.19
CA CYS A 65 4.57 6.28 -3.12
C CYS A 65 3.76 5.21 -2.38
N LYS A 66 3.85 5.18 -1.04
CA LYS A 66 2.99 4.30 -0.22
C LYS A 66 1.52 4.63 -0.46
N HIS A 67 0.70 3.60 -0.57
CA HIS A 67 -0.75 3.72 -0.82
C HIS A 67 -1.09 4.44 -2.14
N SER A 68 -0.20 4.33 -3.14
CA SER A 68 -0.38 4.99 -4.45
C SER A 68 -1.67 4.57 -5.17
N ASP A 69 -2.16 3.38 -4.91
CA ASP A 69 -3.42 2.86 -5.42
C ASP A 69 -4.63 3.69 -4.93
N ILE A 70 -4.73 3.96 -3.63
CA ILE A 70 -5.79 4.79 -3.05
C ILE A 70 -5.65 6.24 -3.51
N LEU A 71 -4.45 6.79 -3.42
CA LEU A 71 -4.19 8.19 -3.78
C LEU A 71 -4.50 8.49 -5.24
N LYS A 72 -4.20 7.57 -6.15
CA LYS A 72 -4.58 7.70 -7.57
C LYS A 72 -6.09 7.74 -7.74
N ASN A 73 -6.83 6.90 -7.03
CA ASN A 73 -8.29 6.91 -7.06
C ASN A 73 -8.85 8.23 -6.53
N ILE A 74 -8.38 8.71 -5.38
CA ILE A 74 -8.78 10.01 -4.83
C ILE A 74 -8.55 11.11 -5.86
N LEU A 75 -7.36 11.14 -6.48
CA LEU A 75 -7.03 12.16 -7.49
C LEU A 75 -7.98 12.13 -8.70
N VAL A 76 -8.34 10.93 -9.17
CA VAL A 76 -9.32 10.77 -10.26
C VAL A 76 -10.70 11.30 -9.84
N HIS A 77 -11.13 10.98 -8.63
CA HIS A 77 -12.42 11.44 -8.11
C HIS A 77 -12.43 12.97 -7.94
N CYS A 78 -11.39 13.56 -7.33
CA CYS A 78 -11.29 15.02 -7.15
C CYS A 78 -11.40 15.77 -8.45
N ARG A 79 -10.79 15.26 -9.52
CA ARG A 79 -10.84 15.90 -10.85
C ARG A 79 -12.21 15.81 -11.52
N ALA A 80 -12.99 14.83 -11.15
CA ALA A 80 -14.30 14.60 -11.74
C ALA A 80 -15.42 15.34 -11.01
N LEU A 81 -15.14 15.97 -9.85
CA LEU A 81 -16.09 16.77 -9.09
C LEU A 81 -16.26 18.16 -9.71
N SER A 82 -17.50 18.66 -9.75
CA SER A 82 -17.85 19.98 -10.25
C SER A 82 -17.70 21.10 -9.20
N PHE A 83 -17.47 20.74 -7.93
CA PHE A 83 -17.36 21.65 -6.79
C PHE A 83 -16.02 21.54 -6.06
N THR A 84 -15.72 22.53 -5.21
CA THR A 84 -14.44 22.60 -4.48
C THR A 84 -14.51 21.81 -3.16
N LEU A 85 -13.44 21.09 -2.82
CA LEU A 85 -13.28 20.42 -1.54
C LEU A 85 -12.34 21.23 -0.62
N HIS A 86 -12.78 21.43 0.63
CA HIS A 86 -11.97 21.99 1.69
C HIS A 86 -11.73 20.93 2.77
N TYR A 87 -10.46 20.63 3.05
CA TYR A 87 -10.09 19.63 4.04
C TYR A 87 -9.81 20.28 5.38
N LEU A 88 -10.48 19.80 6.44
CA LEU A 88 -10.37 20.34 7.78
C LEU A 88 -9.95 19.26 8.76
N HIS A 89 -8.88 19.54 9.51
CA HIS A 89 -8.43 18.67 10.59
C HIS A 89 -9.17 18.98 11.88
N VAL A 90 -9.63 17.94 12.58
CA VAL A 90 -10.14 17.99 13.94
C VAL A 90 -9.32 17.07 14.83
N ARG A 91 -9.19 17.39 16.13
CA ARG A 91 -8.52 16.48 17.06
C ARG A 91 -9.38 15.24 17.31
N ALA A 92 -8.75 14.07 17.33
CA ALA A 92 -9.42 12.82 17.69
C ALA A 92 -9.81 12.79 19.18
N HIS A 93 -10.77 11.95 19.53
CA HIS A 93 -11.11 11.58 20.91
C HIS A 93 -11.41 12.76 21.85
N GLN A 94 -11.98 13.85 21.36
CA GLN A 94 -12.33 15.01 22.21
C GLN A 94 -13.49 14.69 23.14
N ASP A 95 -14.30 13.69 22.85
CA ASP A 95 -15.36 13.14 23.69
C ASP A 95 -14.86 12.48 24.99
N ASN A 96 -13.58 12.15 25.08
CA ASN A 96 -12.95 11.68 26.33
C ASN A 96 -12.83 12.78 27.41
N ALA A 97 -12.70 14.05 26.99
CA ALA A 97 -12.49 15.18 27.89
C ALA A 97 -13.67 16.13 27.94
N THR A 98 -14.53 16.13 26.93
CA THR A 98 -15.65 17.06 26.80
C THR A 98 -16.95 16.32 26.51
N PRO A 99 -18.04 16.57 27.24
CA PRO A 99 -19.32 15.95 26.98
C PRO A 99 -19.76 16.14 25.52
N PHE A 100 -20.22 15.09 24.85
CA PHE A 100 -20.56 15.06 23.43
C PHE A 100 -21.45 16.24 22.99
N LYS A 101 -22.45 16.60 23.80
CA LYS A 101 -23.37 17.73 23.51
C LYS A 101 -22.70 19.11 23.47
N LYS A 102 -21.52 19.26 24.11
CA LYS A 102 -20.74 20.50 24.13
C LYS A 102 -19.71 20.58 23.01
N LEU A 103 -19.49 19.52 22.28
CA LEU A 103 -18.58 19.46 21.13
C LEU A 103 -19.17 20.20 19.94
N SER A 104 -18.32 20.78 19.10
CA SER A 104 -18.74 21.36 17.83
C SER A 104 -19.33 20.27 16.90
N ARG A 105 -20.22 20.65 16.00
CA ARG A 105 -20.85 19.70 15.07
C ARG A 105 -19.83 18.86 14.29
N LYS A 106 -18.73 19.45 13.85
CA LYS A 106 -17.66 18.76 13.11
C LYS A 106 -17.01 17.66 13.98
N VAL A 107 -16.74 17.95 15.22
CA VAL A 107 -16.17 16.99 16.17
C VAL A 107 -17.18 15.89 16.53
N GLN A 108 -18.45 16.25 16.74
CA GLN A 108 -19.51 15.26 16.97
C GLN A 108 -19.61 14.25 15.82
N LEU A 109 -19.58 14.73 14.58
CA LEU A 109 -19.61 13.87 13.39
C LEU A 109 -18.38 12.94 13.34
N ASN A 110 -17.19 13.44 13.65
CA ASN A 110 -15.99 12.62 13.73
C ASN A 110 -16.09 11.52 14.80
N CYS A 111 -16.58 11.85 15.99
CA CYS A 111 -16.83 10.87 17.06
C CYS A 111 -17.83 9.78 16.63
N ILE A 112 -18.93 10.17 15.95
CA ILE A 112 -19.92 9.22 15.40
C ILE A 112 -19.24 8.29 14.37
N CYS A 113 -18.42 8.83 13.47
CA CYS A 113 -17.71 8.03 12.47
C CYS A 113 -16.78 7.00 13.14
N ILE A 114 -15.99 7.41 14.14
CA ILE A 114 -15.09 6.52 14.90
C ILE A 114 -15.91 5.40 15.59
N HIS A 115 -17.01 5.76 16.26
CA HIS A 115 -17.85 4.78 16.94
C HIS A 115 -18.46 3.76 15.96
N THR A 116 -19.01 4.26 14.85
CA THR A 116 -19.59 3.41 13.80
C THR A 116 -18.53 2.49 13.17
N ALA A 117 -17.32 2.99 12.94
CA ALA A 117 -16.22 2.17 12.41
C ALA A 117 -15.84 1.04 13.38
N LYS A 118 -15.75 1.33 14.70
CA LYS A 118 -15.46 0.31 15.72
C LYS A 118 -16.56 -0.75 15.79
N GLN A 119 -17.83 -0.35 15.77
CA GLN A 119 -18.96 -1.29 15.73
C GLN A 119 -18.88 -2.18 14.49
N ARG A 120 -18.57 -1.60 13.33
CA ARG A 120 -18.47 -2.36 12.08
C ARG A 120 -17.34 -3.39 12.09
N ILE A 121 -16.18 -3.02 12.62
CA ILE A 121 -15.04 -3.94 12.78
C ILE A 121 -15.44 -5.12 13.68
N ALA A 122 -16.15 -4.86 14.78
CA ALA A 122 -16.61 -5.93 15.68
C ALA A 122 -17.55 -6.92 14.98
N ILE A 123 -18.43 -6.42 14.10
CA ILE A 123 -19.37 -7.25 13.32
C ILE A 123 -18.65 -8.02 12.20
N ASP A 124 -17.77 -7.35 11.45
CA ASP A 124 -17.10 -7.95 10.28
C ASP A 124 -15.97 -8.89 10.69
N GLY A 125 -15.32 -8.68 11.86
CA GLY A 125 -14.31 -9.57 12.41
C GLY A 125 -14.80 -11.00 12.64
N THR A 126 -16.12 -11.19 12.75
CA THR A 126 -16.74 -12.52 12.90
C THR A 126 -17.12 -13.19 11.56
N LYS A 127 -17.07 -12.45 10.44
CA LYS A 127 -17.61 -12.89 9.14
C LYS A 127 -16.58 -13.07 8.05
N GLY A 128 -15.37 -13.48 8.28
CA GLY A 128 -14.39 -13.76 7.23
C GLY A 128 -14.54 -12.85 6.00
N SER A 129 -14.05 -11.62 6.06
CA SER A 129 -14.24 -10.64 4.99
C SER A 129 -13.46 -11.02 3.74
N THR A 130 -14.13 -11.21 2.62
CA THR A 130 -13.48 -11.29 1.30
C THR A 130 -12.95 -9.92 0.92
N ALA A 131 -11.63 -9.73 1.03
CA ALA A 131 -10.99 -8.49 0.62
C ALA A 131 -11.30 -8.17 -0.85
N ARG A 132 -11.81 -6.98 -1.13
CA ARG A 132 -11.97 -6.52 -2.51
C ARG A 132 -10.59 -6.35 -3.14
N ARG A 133 -10.41 -6.99 -4.29
CA ARG A 133 -9.14 -6.94 -5.02
C ARG A 133 -8.93 -5.61 -5.73
N MET A 134 -10.01 -4.97 -6.20
CA MET A 134 -9.97 -3.67 -6.89
C MET A 134 -10.95 -2.68 -6.27
N PHE A 135 -10.59 -1.40 -6.35
CA PHE A 135 -11.48 -0.31 -5.93
C PHE A 135 -12.49 0.02 -7.04
N PRO A 136 -13.66 0.58 -6.69
CA PRO A 136 -14.56 1.16 -7.67
C PRO A 136 -13.82 2.20 -8.52
N LEU A 137 -14.02 2.14 -9.83
CA LEU A 137 -13.39 3.03 -10.81
C LEU A 137 -11.85 2.95 -10.89
N GLU A 138 -11.22 1.95 -10.27
CA GLU A 138 -9.80 1.70 -10.42
C GLU A 138 -9.54 1.11 -11.82
N PRO A 139 -8.82 1.82 -12.71
CA PRO A 139 -8.65 1.37 -14.08
C PRO A 139 -7.76 0.13 -14.19
N ILE A 140 -6.76 -0.01 -13.31
CA ILE A 140 -5.78 -1.11 -13.33
C ILE A 140 -5.36 -1.43 -11.90
N GLY A 141 -5.51 -2.69 -11.50
CA GLY A 141 -4.93 -3.26 -10.27
C GLY A 141 -3.79 -4.22 -10.61
N MET A 142 -2.65 -4.08 -9.93
CA MET A 142 -1.55 -5.03 -10.04
C MET A 142 -1.51 -5.95 -8.83
N PHE A 143 -1.30 -7.24 -9.08
CA PHE A 143 -1.30 -8.27 -8.05
C PHE A 143 -0.09 -9.18 -8.22
N VAL A 144 0.51 -9.58 -7.09
CA VAL A 144 1.56 -10.59 -7.03
C VAL A 144 1.18 -11.61 -5.97
N GLN A 145 1.16 -12.89 -6.34
CA GLN A 145 0.74 -13.98 -5.47
C GLN A 145 -0.60 -13.73 -4.75
N GLY A 146 -1.57 -13.16 -5.46
CA GLY A 146 -2.88 -12.84 -4.93
C GLY A 146 -2.94 -11.59 -4.05
N GLY A 147 -1.80 -10.97 -3.73
CA GLY A 147 -1.70 -9.72 -2.98
C GLY A 147 -1.67 -8.50 -3.91
N LYS A 148 -2.46 -7.47 -3.61
CA LYS A 148 -2.44 -6.23 -4.37
C LYS A 148 -1.16 -5.43 -4.10
N LEU A 149 -0.54 -4.92 -5.15
CA LEU A 149 0.60 -4.00 -5.04
C LEU A 149 0.09 -2.59 -4.73
N THR A 150 0.42 -2.12 -3.53
CA THR A 150 -0.07 -0.82 -3.02
C THR A 150 1.03 0.25 -2.94
N SER A 151 2.28 -0.17 -3.11
CA SER A 151 3.44 0.73 -3.06
C SER A 151 4.64 0.06 -3.73
N ASP A 152 5.65 0.87 -4.08
CA ASP A 152 6.95 0.41 -4.61
C ASP A 152 6.86 -0.68 -5.69
N THR A 153 5.90 -0.51 -6.57
CA THR A 153 5.50 -1.50 -7.59
C THR A 153 6.70 -1.97 -8.42
N GLY A 154 7.57 -1.03 -8.82
CA GLY A 154 8.73 -1.37 -9.65
C GLY A 154 9.73 -2.31 -8.96
N ASN A 155 10.07 -2.03 -7.70
CA ASN A 155 11.00 -2.88 -6.95
C ASN A 155 10.35 -4.21 -6.58
N THR A 156 9.07 -4.20 -6.23
CA THR A 156 8.33 -5.44 -5.94
C THR A 156 8.26 -6.35 -7.16
N LEU A 157 7.94 -5.83 -8.33
CA LEU A 157 7.92 -6.61 -9.57
C LEU A 157 9.31 -7.15 -9.93
N ARG A 158 10.36 -6.29 -9.83
CA ARG A 158 11.75 -6.74 -10.04
C ARG A 158 12.13 -7.86 -9.08
N PHE A 159 11.84 -7.68 -7.78
CA PHE A 159 12.10 -8.70 -6.77
C PHE A 159 11.46 -10.04 -7.14
N TRP A 160 10.18 -10.05 -7.49
CA TRP A 160 9.48 -11.27 -7.85
C TRP A 160 9.99 -11.90 -9.14
N THR A 161 10.30 -11.09 -10.16
CA THR A 161 10.87 -11.58 -11.42
C THR A 161 12.24 -12.21 -11.18
N TYR A 162 13.13 -11.49 -10.48
CA TYR A 162 14.46 -12.00 -10.18
C TYR A 162 14.44 -13.21 -9.24
N ARG A 163 13.50 -13.26 -8.29
CA ARG A 163 13.33 -14.42 -7.41
C ARG A 163 13.01 -15.69 -8.21
N GLN A 164 12.14 -15.61 -9.20
CA GLN A 164 11.82 -16.77 -10.05
C GLN A 164 13.01 -17.19 -10.91
N LEU A 165 13.71 -16.24 -11.50
CA LEU A 165 14.92 -16.52 -12.27
C LEU A 165 16.02 -17.14 -11.39
N ALA A 166 16.25 -16.60 -10.22
CA ALA A 166 17.22 -17.13 -9.25
C ALA A 166 16.83 -18.55 -8.80
N ARG A 167 15.56 -18.79 -8.50
CA ARG A 167 15.04 -20.10 -8.12
C ARG A 167 15.33 -21.15 -9.19
N ALA A 168 14.99 -20.83 -10.44
CA ALA A 168 15.26 -21.72 -11.57
C ALA A 168 16.77 -21.94 -11.78
N TYR A 169 17.58 -20.88 -11.66
CA TYR A 169 19.04 -20.95 -11.80
C TYR A 169 19.68 -21.83 -10.73
N TYR A 170 19.39 -21.61 -9.45
CA TYR A 170 19.97 -22.40 -8.36
C TYR A 170 19.60 -23.88 -8.45
N HIS A 171 18.36 -24.17 -8.85
CA HIS A 171 17.91 -25.53 -9.08
C HIS A 171 18.65 -26.17 -10.27
N SER A 172 18.77 -25.48 -11.40
CA SER A 172 19.46 -26.00 -12.60
C SER A 172 20.95 -26.26 -12.37
N LYS A 173 21.57 -25.54 -11.42
CA LYS A 173 22.97 -25.74 -11.01
C LYS A 173 23.13 -26.77 -9.89
N GLY A 174 22.05 -27.40 -9.42
CA GLY A 174 22.09 -28.36 -8.32
C GLY A 174 22.57 -27.77 -6.99
N ILE A 175 22.42 -26.44 -6.79
CA ILE A 175 22.88 -25.76 -5.58
C ILE A 175 21.90 -25.98 -4.44
N ILE A 176 20.61 -25.76 -4.67
CA ILE A 176 19.51 -25.99 -3.73
C ILE A 176 18.26 -26.44 -4.47
N SER A 177 17.37 -27.18 -3.80
CA SER A 177 16.06 -27.54 -4.34
C SER A 177 15.12 -26.35 -4.41
N HIS A 178 13.99 -26.50 -5.10
CA HIS A 178 12.95 -25.49 -5.14
C HIS A 178 12.36 -25.22 -3.75
N GLU A 179 12.15 -26.28 -2.96
CA GLU A 179 11.63 -26.21 -1.60
C GLU A 179 12.61 -25.48 -0.68
N GLN A 180 13.87 -25.86 -0.71
CA GLN A 180 14.93 -25.20 0.06
C GLN A 180 15.07 -23.71 -0.30
N PHE A 181 14.93 -23.37 -1.59
CA PHE A 181 14.93 -21.98 -2.03
C PHE A 181 13.77 -21.19 -1.45
N ASP A 182 12.58 -21.76 -1.43
CA ASP A 182 11.37 -21.11 -0.94
C ASP A 182 11.33 -20.97 0.59
N GLU A 183 11.92 -21.93 1.33
CA GLU A 183 12.06 -21.91 2.79
C GLU A 183 13.20 -21.03 3.28
N THR A 184 14.18 -20.70 2.42
CA THR A 184 15.32 -19.87 2.80
C THR A 184 14.88 -18.43 3.06
N ASP A 185 15.23 -17.92 4.25
CA ASP A 185 15.13 -16.48 4.53
C ASP A 185 16.29 -15.74 3.87
N TRP A 186 16.02 -15.16 2.71
CA TRP A 186 16.99 -14.39 1.93
C TRP A 186 17.27 -13.00 2.50
N TRP A 187 16.48 -12.53 3.45
CA TRP A 187 16.59 -11.16 3.94
C TRP A 187 17.89 -10.92 4.76
N PRO A 188 18.30 -11.79 5.70
CA PRO A 188 19.57 -11.63 6.41
C PRO A 188 20.77 -11.62 5.46
N LEU A 189 20.76 -12.52 4.46
CA LEU A 189 21.83 -12.55 3.44
C LEU A 189 21.88 -11.26 2.65
N GLN A 190 20.76 -10.77 2.17
CA GLN A 190 20.67 -9.50 1.44
C GLN A 190 21.18 -8.33 2.31
N ARG A 191 20.77 -8.26 3.56
CA ARG A 191 21.18 -7.21 4.50
C ARG A 191 22.68 -7.24 4.73
N THR A 192 23.24 -8.42 4.96
CA THR A 192 24.69 -8.60 5.16
C THR A 192 25.45 -8.18 3.91
N LEU A 193 25.02 -8.66 2.73
CA LEU A 193 25.70 -8.31 1.47
C LEU A 193 25.65 -6.80 1.21
N THR A 194 24.53 -6.14 1.45
CA THR A 194 24.40 -4.69 1.21
C THR A 194 25.23 -3.84 2.18
N SER A 195 25.60 -4.37 3.35
CA SER A 195 26.48 -3.69 4.30
C SER A 195 27.98 -3.79 3.94
N LEU A 196 28.35 -4.68 3.02
CA LEU A 196 29.74 -4.88 2.60
C LEU A 196 30.17 -3.86 1.51
N PRO A 197 31.47 -3.53 1.41
CA PRO A 197 32.00 -2.77 0.29
C PRO A 197 31.67 -3.43 -1.07
N ARG A 198 31.46 -2.62 -2.10
CA ARG A 198 31.03 -3.10 -3.43
C ARG A 198 31.84 -4.26 -4.00
N LEU A 199 33.15 -4.24 -3.82
CA LEU A 199 34.03 -5.32 -4.29
C LEU A 199 33.71 -6.64 -3.58
N PHE A 200 33.49 -6.60 -2.26
CA PHE A 200 33.11 -7.79 -1.49
C PHE A 200 31.69 -8.29 -1.86
N GLN A 201 30.75 -7.40 -2.15
CA GLN A 201 29.44 -7.80 -2.66
C GLN A 201 29.58 -8.60 -3.97
N LEU A 202 30.40 -8.11 -4.90
CA LEU A 202 30.65 -8.78 -6.18
C LEU A 202 31.36 -10.11 -5.99
N TRP A 203 32.38 -10.15 -5.11
CA TRP A 203 33.08 -11.38 -4.77
C TRP A 203 32.15 -12.41 -4.15
N ALA A 204 31.38 -12.03 -3.14
CA ALA A 204 30.42 -12.91 -2.46
C ALA A 204 29.37 -13.43 -3.44
N ALA A 205 28.83 -12.57 -4.31
CA ALA A 205 27.88 -12.98 -5.33
C ALA A 205 28.45 -14.00 -6.29
N LYS A 206 29.69 -13.81 -6.77
CA LYS A 206 30.37 -14.77 -7.62
C LYS A 206 30.65 -16.09 -6.90
N HIS A 207 31.05 -16.03 -5.65
CA HIS A 207 31.38 -17.22 -4.85
C HIS A 207 30.13 -18.05 -4.55
N VAL A 208 29.05 -17.44 -4.08
CA VAL A 208 27.79 -18.13 -3.82
C VAL A 208 27.21 -18.76 -5.09
N ASN A 209 27.38 -18.09 -6.24
CA ASN A 209 26.89 -18.61 -7.51
C ASN A 209 27.90 -19.58 -8.20
N ARG A 210 29.00 -19.97 -7.52
CA ARG A 210 30.04 -20.84 -8.04
C ARG A 210 30.66 -20.32 -9.36
N ILE A 211 30.68 -19.00 -9.56
CA ILE A 211 31.24 -18.31 -10.72
C ILE A 211 32.66 -17.77 -10.37
N ALA A 212 32.99 -17.76 -9.08
CA ALA A 212 34.34 -17.37 -8.67
C ALA A 212 35.32 -18.40 -9.21
N GLY A 213 36.37 -17.94 -9.89
CA GLY A 213 37.48 -18.76 -10.35
C GLY A 213 38.25 -19.32 -9.15
N THR A 214 37.68 -20.35 -8.51
CA THR A 214 38.39 -21.14 -7.50
C THR A 214 39.24 -22.20 -8.20
N MET A 215 40.31 -22.63 -7.57
CA MET A 215 41.18 -23.68 -8.13
C MET A 215 40.41 -24.93 -8.57
N SER A 216 39.33 -25.28 -7.84
CA SER A 216 38.44 -26.37 -8.21
C SER A 216 37.65 -26.12 -9.51
N PHE A 217 37.32 -24.87 -9.83
CA PHE A 217 36.63 -24.51 -11.07
C PHE A 217 37.61 -24.49 -12.25
N LEU A 218 38.83 -24.03 -12.03
CA LEU A 218 39.89 -24.00 -13.05
C LEU A 218 40.36 -25.39 -13.41
N SER A 219 40.46 -26.35 -12.46
CA SER A 219 40.86 -27.74 -12.72
C SER A 219 39.87 -28.53 -13.58
N HIS A 220 38.63 -28.06 -13.74
CA HIS A 220 37.62 -28.69 -14.61
C HIS A 220 37.57 -28.14 -16.03
N GLN A 221 38.35 -27.08 -16.35
CA GLN A 221 38.43 -26.53 -17.69
C GLN A 221 39.58 -27.10 -18.53
N ASP A 222 40.51 -27.81 -17.89
CA ASP A 222 41.69 -28.41 -18.55
C ASP A 222 41.54 -29.92 -18.83
N GLY A 223 40.29 -30.46 -18.85
CA GLY A 223 39.96 -31.84 -19.11
C GLY A 223 39.19 -32.09 -20.40
#